data_2d3ccec31f7956cb5dfedae3d88d7189
#
_entry.id   2d3ccec31f7956cb5dfedae3d88d7189
#
_cell.length_a   1.000
_cell.length_b   1.000
_cell.length_c   1.000
_cell.angle_alpha   90.00
_cell.angle_beta   90.00
_cell.angle_gamma   90.00
#
_symmetry.space_group_name_H-M   'P 1'
#
loop_
_entity.id
_entity.type
_entity.pdbx_description
1 polymer ?
#
loop_
_entity_poly.entity_id
_entity_poly.type
_entity_poly.pdbx_seq_one_letter_code
_entity_poly.pdbx_strand_id
1 'polypeptide(L)'
;MILNGRHSDRTGEARLHCGVPALVGALAIALTGVFIANAPILALLMLGVAVVGTMSAIPVFWQIPGRFLAGSAAAAGIALINSVANLAGFGAPAVMGYLREQTGSVATGLWLVAAVEAAALVLILAFVPPATPEMGRRARARAAHEPA
;
A
#
# COMPACT_ATOMS: atom_id res chain seq x y z
N MET A 1 -11.16 -1.85 -1.32
CA MET A 1 -10.35 -2.68 -2.21
C MET A 1 -10.95 -2.80 -3.60
N ILE A 2 -12.09 -3.49 -3.81
CA ILE A 2 -12.70 -3.71 -5.14
C ILE A 2 -13.06 -2.40 -5.86
N LEU A 3 -13.71 -1.47 -5.17
CA LEU A 3 -14.12 -0.18 -5.76
C LEU A 3 -12.91 0.65 -6.20
N ASN A 4 -11.85 0.68 -5.39
CA ASN A 4 -10.62 1.40 -5.71
C ASN A 4 -9.90 0.79 -6.93
N GLY A 5 -9.79 -0.56 -6.98
CA GLY A 5 -9.23 -1.27 -8.13
C GLY A 5 -10.01 -0.99 -9.41
N ARG A 6 -11.34 -1.17 -9.39
CA ARG A 6 -12.20 -0.88 -10.56
C ARG A 6 -12.12 0.56 -11.03
N HIS A 7 -12.02 1.52 -10.11
CA HIS A 7 -11.89 2.92 -10.47
C HIS A 7 -10.51 3.21 -11.09
N SER A 8 -9.44 2.64 -10.54
CA SER A 8 -8.10 2.69 -11.12
C SER A 8 -8.07 2.10 -12.52
N ASP A 9 -8.71 0.93 -12.74
CA ASP A 9 -8.79 0.27 -14.05
C ASP A 9 -9.52 1.13 -15.10
N ARG A 10 -10.63 1.76 -14.71
CA ARG A 10 -11.43 2.62 -15.59
C ARG A 10 -10.73 3.94 -15.95
N THR A 11 -9.94 4.48 -15.04
CA THR A 11 -9.23 5.76 -15.24
C THR A 11 -7.83 5.58 -15.81
N GLY A 12 -7.26 4.36 -15.72
CA GLY A 12 -5.87 4.07 -16.04
C GLY A 12 -4.88 4.71 -15.07
N GLU A 13 -5.39 5.28 -13.95
CA GLU A 13 -4.62 6.03 -12.97
C GLU A 13 -4.30 5.13 -11.76
N ALA A 14 -3.06 4.64 -11.67
CA ALA A 14 -2.61 3.81 -10.55
C ALA A 14 -1.90 4.61 -9.45
N ARG A 15 -1.27 5.72 -9.79
CA ARG A 15 -0.43 6.49 -8.86
C ARG A 15 -1.23 7.00 -7.65
N LEU A 16 -2.34 7.70 -7.90
CA LEU A 16 -3.19 8.25 -6.82
C LEU A 16 -4.03 7.16 -6.16
N HIS A 17 -4.53 6.18 -6.94
CA HIS A 17 -5.33 5.07 -6.40
C HIS A 17 -4.51 4.09 -5.54
N CYS A 18 -3.20 4.07 -5.69
CA CYS A 18 -2.30 3.40 -4.75
C CYS A 18 -1.86 4.34 -3.62
N GLY A 19 -1.50 5.58 -3.96
CA GLY A 19 -0.93 6.55 -3.04
C GLY A 19 -1.89 7.07 -1.98
N VAL A 20 -3.13 7.42 -2.34
CA VAL A 20 -4.11 7.96 -1.37
C VAL A 20 -4.48 6.93 -0.30
N PRO A 21 -4.83 5.67 -0.63
CA PRO A 21 -5.08 4.66 0.39
C PRO A 21 -3.85 4.35 1.25
N ALA A 22 -2.65 4.32 0.67
CA ALA A 22 -1.40 4.14 1.43
C ALA A 22 -1.16 5.31 2.40
N LEU A 23 -1.43 6.55 1.99
CA LEU A 23 -1.35 7.70 2.89
C LEU A 23 -2.33 7.57 4.07
N VAL A 24 -3.58 7.19 3.79
CA VAL A 24 -4.59 6.96 4.83
C VAL A 24 -4.11 5.85 5.78
N GLY A 25 -3.55 4.77 5.24
CA GLY A 25 -2.97 3.68 6.03
C GLY A 25 -1.86 4.16 6.96
N ALA A 26 -0.86 4.84 6.41
CA ALA A 26 0.29 5.36 7.17
C ALA A 26 -0.13 6.32 8.29
N LEU A 27 -1.02 7.27 7.99
CA LEU A 27 -1.55 8.21 8.98
C LEU A 27 -2.33 7.50 10.09
N ALA A 28 -3.16 6.53 9.72
CA ALA A 28 -3.95 5.77 10.68
C ALA A 28 -3.08 4.89 11.59
N ILE A 29 -2.00 4.26 11.06
CA ILE A 29 -1.02 3.53 11.87
C ILE A 29 -0.29 4.50 12.82
N ALA A 30 0.12 5.66 12.35
CA ALA A 30 0.77 6.67 13.19
C ALA A 30 -0.15 7.11 14.34
N LEU A 31 -1.42 7.39 14.06
CA LEU A 31 -2.44 7.73 15.05
C LEU A 31 -2.73 6.58 16.01
N THR A 32 -2.70 5.33 15.54
CA THR A 32 -2.78 4.16 16.44
C THR A 32 -1.68 4.22 17.50
N GLY A 33 -0.44 4.53 17.10
CA GLY A 33 0.68 4.70 18.03
C GLY A 33 0.48 5.81 19.05
N VAL A 34 -0.20 6.91 18.66
CA VAL A 34 -0.51 8.02 19.57
C VAL A 34 -1.58 7.62 20.61
N PHE A 35 -2.62 6.92 20.18
CA PHE A 35 -3.78 6.62 21.03
C PHE A 35 -3.68 5.33 21.84
N ILE A 36 -2.74 4.43 21.52
CA ILE A 36 -2.68 3.08 22.08
C ILE A 36 -2.58 3.05 23.61
N ALA A 37 -1.94 4.05 24.23
CA ALA A 37 -1.78 4.14 25.67
C ALA A 37 -2.98 4.75 26.40
N ASN A 38 -3.63 5.78 25.79
CA ASN A 38 -4.59 6.61 26.50
C ASN A 38 -6.05 6.43 26.01
N ALA A 39 -6.24 5.89 24.78
CA ALA A 39 -7.55 5.72 24.17
C ALA A 39 -7.59 4.43 23.32
N PRO A 40 -7.58 3.23 23.96
CA PRO A 40 -7.42 1.95 23.26
C PRO A 40 -8.53 1.68 22.24
N ILE A 41 -9.76 2.12 22.50
CA ILE A 41 -10.88 1.96 21.55
C ILE A 41 -10.61 2.80 20.29
N LEU A 42 -10.12 4.03 20.43
CA LEU A 42 -9.78 4.89 19.30
C LEU A 42 -8.58 4.32 18.53
N ALA A 43 -7.58 3.79 19.24
CA ALA A 43 -6.45 3.10 18.61
C ALA A 43 -6.91 1.90 17.77
N LEU A 44 -7.85 1.11 18.28
CA LEU A 44 -8.41 -0.03 17.55
C LEU A 44 -9.17 0.43 16.28
N LEU A 45 -9.93 1.51 16.36
CA LEU A 45 -10.61 2.09 15.20
C LEU A 45 -9.61 2.60 14.16
N MET A 46 -8.54 3.30 14.59
CA MET A 46 -7.47 3.76 13.70
C MET A 46 -6.74 2.57 13.04
N LEU A 47 -6.48 1.50 13.78
CA LEU A 47 -5.91 0.28 13.21
C LEU A 47 -6.84 -0.34 12.15
N GLY A 48 -8.15 -0.34 12.37
CA GLY A 48 -9.14 -0.75 11.36
C GLY A 48 -9.07 0.10 10.09
N VAL A 49 -8.98 1.42 10.24
CA VAL A 49 -8.80 2.36 9.10
C VAL A 49 -7.49 2.08 8.38
N ALA A 50 -6.39 1.82 9.11
CA ALA A 50 -5.09 1.49 8.55
C ALA A 50 -5.16 0.24 7.67
N VAL A 51 -5.77 -0.84 8.17
CA VAL A 51 -5.95 -2.08 7.41
C VAL A 51 -6.76 -1.84 6.13
N VAL A 52 -7.87 -1.10 6.21
CA VAL A 52 -8.69 -0.76 5.04
C VAL A 52 -7.88 0.05 4.02
N GLY A 53 -7.11 1.03 4.47
CA GLY A 53 -6.24 1.85 3.62
C GLY A 53 -5.21 0.99 2.88
N THR A 54 -4.37 0.28 3.62
CA THR A 54 -3.30 -0.56 3.07
C THR A 54 -3.85 -1.65 2.14
N MET A 55 -4.92 -2.37 2.55
CA MET A 55 -5.55 -3.38 1.71
C MET A 55 -6.18 -2.82 0.44
N SER A 56 -6.59 -1.56 0.44
CA SER A 56 -7.14 -0.90 -0.76
C SER A 56 -6.05 -0.51 -1.77
N ALA A 57 -4.81 -0.32 -1.34
CA ALA A 57 -3.68 -0.03 -2.21
C ALA A 57 -3.17 -1.27 -2.97
N ILE A 58 -3.25 -2.47 -2.37
CA ILE A 58 -2.64 -3.71 -2.87
C ILE A 58 -3.05 -4.05 -4.32
N PRO A 59 -4.35 -4.08 -4.70
CA PRO A 59 -4.72 -4.46 -6.07
C PRO A 59 -4.16 -3.50 -7.12
N VAL A 60 -4.06 -2.21 -6.78
CA VAL A 60 -3.53 -1.19 -7.66
C VAL A 60 -2.00 -1.28 -7.73
N PHE A 61 -1.35 -1.58 -6.60
CA PHE A 61 0.09 -1.82 -6.55
C PHE A 61 0.52 -2.92 -7.52
N TRP A 62 -0.19 -4.05 -7.57
CA TRP A 62 0.16 -5.16 -8.47
C TRP A 62 -0.02 -4.87 -9.95
N GLN A 63 -0.74 -3.81 -10.32
CA GLN A 63 -0.81 -3.34 -11.71
C GLN A 63 0.47 -2.61 -12.14
N ILE A 64 1.23 -2.04 -11.19
CA ILE A 64 2.42 -1.22 -11.49
C ILE A 64 3.54 -2.05 -12.13
N PRO A 65 4.00 -3.19 -11.56
CA PRO A 65 5.03 -4.02 -12.20
C PRO A 65 4.67 -4.46 -13.61
N GLY A 66 3.40 -4.82 -13.85
CA GLY A 66 2.91 -5.24 -15.17
C GLY A 66 2.95 -4.15 -16.25
N ARG A 67 3.13 -2.89 -15.89
CA ARG A 67 3.30 -1.79 -16.87
C ARG A 67 4.72 -1.67 -17.40
N PHE A 68 5.70 -2.15 -16.64
CA PHE A 68 7.13 -2.04 -16.96
C PHE A 68 7.75 -3.37 -17.39
N LEU A 69 7.16 -4.48 -16.97
CA LEU A 69 7.68 -5.82 -17.18
C LEU A 69 6.71 -6.65 -18.02
N ALA A 70 7.25 -7.40 -18.97
CA ALA A 70 6.48 -8.30 -19.83
C ALA A 70 7.12 -9.69 -19.89
N GLY A 71 6.33 -10.72 -20.20
CA GLY A 71 6.79 -12.09 -20.35
C GLY A 71 7.49 -12.64 -19.10
N SER A 72 8.62 -13.31 -19.28
CA SER A 72 9.41 -13.92 -18.18
C SER A 72 9.96 -12.88 -17.19
N ALA A 73 10.25 -11.67 -17.63
CA ALA A 73 10.72 -10.59 -16.75
C ALA A 73 9.64 -10.15 -15.75
N ALA A 74 8.35 -10.19 -16.15
CA ALA A 74 7.26 -9.90 -15.23
C ALA A 74 7.17 -10.96 -14.12
N ALA A 75 7.27 -12.24 -14.47
CA ALA A 75 7.26 -13.33 -13.50
C ALA A 75 8.43 -13.23 -12.50
N ALA A 76 9.64 -12.99 -13.00
CA ALA A 76 10.82 -12.81 -12.16
C ALA A 76 10.71 -11.58 -11.24
N GLY A 77 10.21 -10.45 -11.76
CA GLY A 77 10.01 -9.23 -10.97
C GLY A 77 8.97 -9.42 -9.85
N ILE A 78 7.84 -10.05 -10.14
CA ILE A 78 6.81 -10.39 -9.15
C ILE A 78 7.38 -11.33 -8.08
N ALA A 79 8.12 -12.36 -8.49
CA ALA A 79 8.76 -13.30 -7.56
C ALA A 79 9.75 -12.58 -6.63
N LEU A 80 10.57 -11.67 -7.16
CA LEU A 80 11.51 -10.87 -6.35
C LEU A 80 10.79 -9.99 -5.34
N ILE A 81 9.76 -9.25 -5.78
CA ILE A 81 8.95 -8.40 -4.91
C ILE A 81 8.34 -9.23 -3.77
N ASN A 82 7.72 -10.38 -4.09
CA ASN A 82 7.14 -11.25 -3.09
C ASN A 82 8.18 -11.82 -2.12
N SER A 83 9.38 -12.20 -2.62
CA SER A 83 10.44 -12.72 -1.77
C SER A 83 10.92 -11.67 -0.75
N VAL A 84 11.13 -10.43 -1.19
CA VAL A 84 11.51 -9.32 -0.30
C VAL A 84 10.39 -9.00 0.69
N ALA A 85 9.14 -8.98 0.24
CA ALA A 85 7.99 -8.73 1.11
C ALA A 85 7.83 -9.83 2.19
N ASN A 86 7.99 -11.10 1.83
CA ASN A 86 7.94 -12.21 2.77
C ASN A 86 9.09 -12.15 3.79
N LEU A 87 10.31 -11.80 3.35
CA LEU A 87 11.45 -11.64 4.24
C LEU A 87 11.23 -10.50 5.24
N ALA A 88 10.69 -9.37 4.77
CA ALA A 88 10.29 -8.25 5.62
C ALA A 88 9.19 -8.67 6.62
N GLY A 89 8.18 -9.40 6.15
CA GLY A 89 7.10 -9.94 7.00
C GLY A 89 7.61 -10.89 8.08
N PHE A 90 8.61 -11.71 7.77
CA PHE A 90 9.29 -12.57 8.75
C PHE A 90 10.09 -11.76 9.78
N GLY A 91 10.81 -10.73 9.34
CA GLY A 91 11.64 -9.90 10.22
C GLY A 91 10.84 -8.90 11.08
N ALA A 92 9.67 -8.46 10.62
CA ALA A 92 8.90 -7.40 11.27
C ALA A 92 8.55 -7.71 12.74
N PRO A 93 8.07 -8.92 13.13
CA PRO A 93 7.80 -9.22 14.55
C PRO A 93 9.03 -9.12 15.44
N ALA A 94 10.22 -9.53 14.95
CA ALA A 94 11.47 -9.45 15.70
C ALA A 94 11.87 -7.97 15.92
N VAL A 95 11.77 -7.13 14.89
CA VAL A 95 12.03 -5.70 15.00
C VAL A 95 11.05 -5.01 15.95
N MET A 96 9.76 -5.35 15.87
CA MET A 96 8.72 -4.84 16.76
C MET A 96 8.98 -5.24 18.22
N GLY A 97 9.37 -6.51 18.47
CA GLY A 97 9.74 -7.01 19.80
C GLY A 97 10.93 -6.27 20.36
N TYR A 98 12.00 -6.15 19.57
CA TYR A 98 13.22 -5.41 19.97
C TYR A 98 12.92 -3.95 20.33
N LEU A 99 12.16 -3.24 19.49
CA LEU A 99 11.79 -1.84 19.77
C LEU A 99 10.96 -1.72 21.05
N ARG A 100 10.04 -2.65 21.29
CA ARG A 100 9.25 -2.68 22.51
C ARG A 100 10.13 -2.90 23.75
N GLU A 101 11.11 -3.79 23.69
CA GLU A 101 12.05 -4.02 24.80
C GLU A 101 12.90 -2.78 25.07
N GLN A 102 13.40 -2.11 24.04
CA GLN A 102 14.27 -0.93 24.20
C GLN A 102 13.50 0.32 24.67
N THR A 103 12.25 0.48 24.26
CA THR A 103 11.50 1.73 24.50
C THR A 103 10.38 1.58 25.54
N GLY A 104 10.08 0.35 25.95
CA GLY A 104 8.95 0.06 26.82
C GLY A 104 7.57 0.26 26.15
N SER A 105 7.51 0.57 24.84
CA SER A 105 6.28 0.93 24.15
C SER A 105 6.12 0.23 22.79
N VAL A 106 4.93 -0.23 22.53
CA VAL A 106 4.53 -0.75 21.21
C VAL A 106 4.40 0.37 20.17
N ALA A 107 4.13 1.60 20.61
CA ALA A 107 3.95 2.76 19.75
C ALA A 107 5.16 3.01 18.85
N THR A 108 6.37 2.81 19.34
CA THR A 108 7.60 2.99 18.56
C THR A 108 7.64 2.10 17.32
N GLY A 109 7.22 0.84 17.47
CA GLY A 109 7.12 -0.08 16.34
C GLY A 109 6.05 0.34 15.34
N LEU A 110 4.89 0.83 15.82
CA LEU A 110 3.83 1.35 14.94
C LEU A 110 4.30 2.58 14.15
N TRP A 111 5.06 3.47 14.77
CA TRP A 111 5.62 4.63 14.07
C TRP A 111 6.68 4.23 13.04
N LEU A 112 7.47 3.18 13.30
CA LEU A 112 8.37 2.64 12.29
C LEU A 112 7.60 2.11 11.08
N VAL A 113 6.52 1.34 11.30
CA VAL A 113 5.69 0.83 10.20
C VAL A 113 5.06 1.99 9.42
N ALA A 114 4.53 3.01 10.10
CA ALA A 114 3.99 4.21 9.46
C ALA A 114 5.04 4.95 8.62
N ALA A 115 6.28 5.05 9.12
CA ALA A 115 7.38 5.68 8.38
C ALA A 115 7.77 4.87 7.13
N VAL A 116 7.81 3.54 7.22
CA VAL A 116 8.08 2.67 6.06
C VAL A 116 6.97 2.78 5.01
N GLU A 117 5.70 2.81 5.43
CA GLU A 117 4.57 2.98 4.51
C GLU A 117 4.57 4.38 3.87
N ALA A 118 4.90 5.42 4.63
CA ALA A 118 5.08 6.77 4.09
C ALA A 118 6.26 6.85 3.10
N ALA A 119 7.36 6.17 3.37
CA ALA A 119 8.48 6.07 2.42
C ALA A 119 8.07 5.35 1.12
N ALA A 120 7.30 4.26 1.21
CA ALA A 120 6.75 3.57 0.05
C ALA A 120 5.83 4.49 -0.77
N LEU A 121 4.98 5.29 -0.11
CA LEU A 121 4.16 6.32 -0.76
C LEU A 121 5.03 7.33 -1.54
N VAL A 122 6.08 7.84 -0.92
CA VAL A 122 7.01 8.79 -1.59
C VAL A 122 7.62 8.14 -2.83
N LEU A 123 8.06 6.89 -2.75
CA LEU A 123 8.60 6.16 -3.89
C LEU A 123 7.56 5.98 -5.02
N ILE A 124 6.31 5.64 -4.67
CA ILE A 124 5.22 5.53 -5.66
C ILE A 124 4.99 6.89 -6.34
N LEU A 125 4.94 7.97 -5.58
CA LEU A 125 4.72 9.31 -6.14
C LEU A 125 5.90 9.82 -6.95
N ALA A 126 7.12 9.38 -6.65
CA ALA A 126 8.33 9.79 -7.38
C ALA A 126 8.53 9.00 -8.68
N PHE A 127 8.29 7.69 -8.65
CA PHE A 127 8.69 6.79 -9.75
C PHE A 127 7.52 6.30 -10.61
N VAL A 128 6.28 6.32 -10.12
CA VAL A 128 5.11 5.94 -10.93
C VAL A 128 4.59 7.16 -11.68
N PRO A 129 4.65 7.17 -13.02
CA PRO A 129 4.18 8.30 -13.81
C PRO A 129 2.65 8.49 -13.65
N PRO A 130 2.17 9.73 -13.71
CA PRO A 130 0.73 10.00 -13.73
C PRO A 130 0.08 9.42 -14.98
N ALA A 131 -1.22 9.16 -14.92
CA ALA A 131 -1.98 8.69 -16.07
C ALA A 131 -1.96 9.72 -17.19
N THR A 132 -1.66 9.27 -18.41
CA THR A 132 -1.81 10.11 -19.59
C THR A 132 -3.24 10.02 -20.14
N PRO A 133 -3.74 11.05 -20.87
CA PRO A 133 -5.06 11.02 -21.51
C PRO A 133 -5.28 9.80 -22.41
N GLU A 134 -4.21 9.30 -23.04
CA GLU A 134 -4.25 8.09 -23.87
C GLU A 134 -4.47 6.82 -23.07
N MET A 135 -3.85 6.71 -21.88
CA MET A 135 -4.04 5.58 -20.97
C MET A 135 -5.49 5.50 -20.52
N GLY A 136 -6.10 6.62 -20.16
CA GLY A 136 -7.51 6.69 -19.81
C GLY A 136 -8.44 6.30 -20.95
N ARG A 137 -8.15 6.70 -22.21
CA ARG A 137 -8.92 6.27 -23.40
C ARG A 137 -8.82 4.78 -23.64
N ARG A 138 -7.63 4.21 -23.58
CA ARG A 138 -7.39 2.75 -23.74
C ARG A 138 -8.07 1.94 -22.65
N ALA A 139 -8.04 2.41 -21.40
CA ALA A 139 -8.72 1.76 -20.28
C ALA A 139 -10.25 1.71 -20.47
N ARG A 140 -10.86 2.82 -20.87
CA ARG A 140 -12.31 2.89 -21.19
C ARG A 140 -12.70 2.01 -22.38
N ALA A 141 -11.89 1.96 -23.43
CA ALA A 141 -12.15 1.09 -24.57
C ALA A 141 -12.10 -0.39 -24.19
N ARG A 142 -11.15 -0.80 -23.34
CA ARG A 142 -11.10 -2.19 -22.82
C ARG A 142 -12.33 -2.51 -21.98
N ALA A 143 -12.73 -1.64 -21.05
CA ALA A 143 -13.89 -1.84 -20.19
C ALA A 143 -15.22 -1.91 -20.98
N ALA A 144 -15.30 -1.31 -22.17
CA ALA A 144 -16.47 -1.39 -23.05
C ALA A 144 -16.58 -2.73 -23.81
N HIS A 145 -15.48 -3.48 -23.92
CA HIS A 145 -15.43 -4.79 -24.62
C HIS A 145 -15.42 -5.99 -23.66
N GLU A 146 -15.36 -5.77 -22.35
CA GLU A 146 -15.40 -6.82 -21.33
C GLU A 146 -16.87 -7.13 -20.98
N PRO A 147 -17.39 -8.34 -21.31
CA PRO A 147 -18.75 -8.72 -20.92
C PRO A 147 -18.86 -8.80 -19.39
N ALA A 148 -20.01 -8.44 -18.85
CA ALA A 148 -20.32 -8.40 -17.41
C ALA A 148 -20.32 -9.80 -16.78
#